data_6e77cd88de12e25ff2dd0e53062380ea
#
_entry.id   6e77cd88de12e25ff2dd0e53062380ea
#
_cell.length_a   1.000
_cell.length_b   1.000
_cell.length_c   1.000
_cell.angle_alpha   90.00
_cell.angle_beta   90.00
_cell.angle_gamma   90.00
#
_symmetry.space_group_name_H-M   'P 1'
#
loop_
_entity.id
_entity.type
_entity.pdbx_description
1 polymer ?
#
loop_
_entity_poly.entity_id
_entity_poly.type
_entity_poly.pdbx_seq_one_letter_code
_entity_poly.pdbx_strand_id
1 'polypeptide(L)'
;MLLAQINRSRDLKKLVDEGFEIEVKGGHLIVHHVPYVNSSRQVKYGKLISTLKLNNDLTMKPDTHVMGFMGEFPCNKDGSQITAIQHSSPNRQIADGIIMNYTFSNKPKTGYNDYYHKVTQYEKIISASAKSIDRTVTSQTFKVLECNEDESVFLYTDSNSSRANINNLNGKFRGQKIGIIGLGGTGS
;
A
#
# COMPACT_ATOMS: atom_id res chain seq x y z
N MET A 1 0.02 0.84 -16.78
CA MET A 1 1.14 1.70 -16.34
C MET A 1 1.49 1.50 -14.85
N LEU A 2 0.52 1.34 -13.99
CA LEU A 2 0.67 1.22 -12.51
C LEU A 2 1.51 0.02 -12.05
N LEU A 3 1.22 -1.18 -12.57
CA LEU A 3 1.93 -2.42 -12.23
C LEU A 3 3.42 -2.40 -12.64
N ALA A 4 3.75 -1.70 -13.74
CA ALA A 4 5.14 -1.60 -14.20
C ALA A 4 6.01 -0.81 -13.20
N GLN A 5 5.50 0.27 -12.62
CA GLN A 5 6.21 1.09 -11.64
C GLN A 5 6.45 0.33 -10.33
N ILE A 6 5.43 -0.40 -9.85
CA ILE A 6 5.54 -1.23 -8.65
C ILE A 6 6.58 -2.35 -8.88
N ASN A 7 6.49 -3.04 -10.02
CA ASN A 7 7.35 -4.19 -10.30
C ASN A 7 8.83 -3.82 -10.56
N ARG A 8 9.09 -2.64 -11.09
CA ARG A 8 10.45 -2.16 -11.38
C ARG A 8 11.12 -1.52 -10.17
N SER A 9 10.35 -0.99 -9.23
CA SER A 9 10.86 -0.31 -8.04
C SER A 9 11.03 -1.29 -6.88
N ARG A 10 12.28 -1.54 -6.47
CA ARG A 10 12.63 -2.54 -5.44
C ARG A 10 11.91 -2.30 -4.10
N ASP A 11 11.76 -1.05 -3.70
CA ASP A 11 11.10 -0.64 -2.46
C ASP A 11 9.58 -0.83 -2.51
N LEU A 12 8.94 -0.48 -3.64
CA LEU A 12 7.50 -0.73 -3.83
C LEU A 12 7.22 -2.23 -3.94
N LYS A 13 8.04 -2.95 -4.70
CA LYS A 13 7.93 -4.41 -4.78
C LYS A 13 8.04 -5.06 -3.41
N LYS A 14 8.98 -4.60 -2.58
CA LYS A 14 9.15 -5.13 -1.22
C LYS A 14 7.91 -4.89 -0.35
N LEU A 15 7.23 -3.74 -0.47
CA LEU A 15 5.96 -3.50 0.22
C LEU A 15 4.89 -4.53 -0.18
N VAL A 16 4.75 -4.78 -1.48
CA VAL A 16 3.79 -5.78 -1.99
C VAL A 16 4.15 -7.18 -1.54
N ASP A 17 5.42 -7.57 -1.64
CA ASP A 17 5.91 -8.89 -1.23
C ASP A 17 5.68 -9.15 0.28
N GLU A 18 5.72 -8.10 1.11
CA GLU A 18 5.38 -8.17 2.54
C GLU A 18 3.87 -8.06 2.83
N GLY A 19 3.04 -7.95 1.80
CA GLY A 19 1.58 -8.00 1.90
C GLY A 19 0.89 -6.65 2.08
N PHE A 20 1.59 -5.52 1.92
CA PHE A 20 0.95 -4.21 1.91
C PHE A 20 0.13 -4.03 0.63
N GLU A 21 -1.09 -3.52 0.79
CA GLU A 21 -1.93 -3.11 -0.32
C GLU A 21 -1.56 -1.68 -0.73
N ILE A 22 -0.85 -1.53 -1.85
CA ILE A 22 -0.39 -0.23 -2.34
C ILE A 22 -1.04 0.15 -3.67
N GLU A 23 -1.24 1.43 -3.88
CA GLU A 23 -1.75 2.03 -5.11
C GLU A 23 -0.88 3.23 -5.48
N VAL A 24 -0.64 3.45 -6.77
CA VAL A 24 -0.04 4.71 -7.26
C VAL A 24 -1.12 5.48 -8.00
N LYS A 25 -1.50 6.65 -7.49
CA LYS A 25 -2.58 7.48 -8.05
C LYS A 25 -2.28 8.95 -7.86
N GLY A 26 -2.50 9.75 -8.90
CA GLY A 26 -2.31 11.21 -8.84
C GLY A 26 -0.90 11.65 -8.41
N GLY A 27 0.14 10.90 -8.80
CA GLY A 27 1.52 11.20 -8.40
C GLY A 27 1.84 10.85 -6.93
N HIS A 28 1.01 10.05 -6.28
CA HIS A 28 1.18 9.63 -4.90
C HIS A 28 1.23 8.11 -4.78
N LEU A 29 2.05 7.63 -3.84
CA LEU A 29 1.99 6.29 -3.31
C LEU A 29 0.96 6.27 -2.17
N ILE A 30 -0.03 5.41 -2.28
CA ILE A 30 -1.11 5.23 -1.32
C ILE A 30 -0.97 3.83 -0.74
N VAL A 31 -0.94 3.72 0.58
CA VAL A 31 -0.94 2.44 1.30
C VAL A 31 -2.28 2.30 1.98
N HIS A 32 -3.03 1.29 1.59
CA HIS A 32 -4.37 1.02 2.09
C HIS A 32 -4.35 0.23 3.40
N HIS A 33 -5.48 0.18 4.06
CA HIS A 33 -5.77 -0.73 5.16
C HIS A 33 -4.82 -0.59 6.36
N VAL A 34 -4.43 0.64 6.70
CA VAL A 34 -3.56 0.91 7.84
C VAL A 34 -4.41 1.02 9.11
N PRO A 35 -4.28 0.09 10.09
CA PRO A 35 -5.07 0.14 11.30
C PRO A 35 -4.60 1.29 12.21
N TYR A 36 -5.54 1.98 12.83
CA TYR A 36 -5.29 3.03 13.81
C TYR A 36 -6.41 3.06 14.85
N VAL A 37 -6.22 3.80 15.93
CA VAL A 37 -7.24 4.05 16.96
C VAL A 37 -7.76 5.48 16.80
N ASN A 38 -9.07 5.68 16.84
CA ASN A 38 -9.68 7.00 16.84
C ASN A 38 -9.87 7.55 18.26
N SER A 39 -10.37 8.79 18.41
CA SER A 39 -10.64 9.43 19.70
C SER A 39 -11.68 8.69 20.55
N SER A 40 -12.55 7.90 19.92
CA SER A 40 -13.53 7.03 20.62
C SER A 40 -12.94 5.67 21.02
N ARG A 41 -11.62 5.49 20.94
CA ARG A 41 -10.88 4.24 21.27
C ARG A 41 -11.26 3.05 20.39
N GLN A 42 -11.79 3.29 19.20
CA GLN A 42 -12.15 2.25 18.25
C GLN A 42 -11.01 2.03 17.26
N VAL A 43 -10.76 0.78 16.93
CA VAL A 43 -9.87 0.43 15.83
C VAL A 43 -10.57 0.73 14.50
N LYS A 44 -9.93 1.52 13.67
CA LYS A 44 -10.35 1.92 12.33
C LYS A 44 -9.22 1.64 11.33
N TYR A 45 -9.54 1.75 10.06
CA TYR A 45 -8.56 1.60 8.98
C TYR A 45 -8.51 2.87 8.14
N GLY A 46 -7.30 3.35 7.91
CA GLY A 46 -7.02 4.54 7.10
C GLY A 46 -6.07 4.22 5.95
N LYS A 47 -5.57 5.29 5.31
CA LYS A 47 -4.58 5.17 4.25
C LYS A 47 -3.41 6.11 4.50
N LEU A 48 -2.17 5.62 4.28
CA LEU A 48 -0.99 6.47 4.20
C LEU A 48 -0.83 7.00 2.79
N ILE A 49 -0.38 8.23 2.64
CA ILE A 49 -0.26 8.92 1.36
C ILE A 49 1.10 9.62 1.30
N SER A 50 1.94 9.23 0.36
CA SER A 50 3.23 9.90 0.13
C SER A 50 3.29 10.42 -1.29
N THR A 51 3.81 11.66 -1.49
CA THR A 51 4.24 12.06 -2.83
C THR A 51 5.20 11.02 -3.37
N LEU A 52 5.05 10.62 -4.63
CA LEU A 52 5.88 9.62 -5.28
C LEU A 52 6.77 10.30 -6.32
N LYS A 53 8.08 10.24 -6.10
CA LYS A 53 9.07 10.76 -7.03
C LYS A 53 9.64 9.63 -7.86
N LEU A 54 9.51 9.74 -9.16
CA LEU A 54 9.96 8.73 -10.13
C LEU A 54 11.02 9.33 -11.05
N ASN A 55 11.97 8.50 -11.46
CA ASN A 55 12.81 8.70 -12.62
C ASN A 55 12.45 7.62 -13.63
N ASN A 56 11.71 8.00 -14.67
CA ASN A 56 10.97 7.06 -15.52
C ASN A 56 10.02 6.19 -14.65
N ASP A 57 10.22 4.89 -14.62
CA ASP A 57 9.41 3.93 -13.85
C ASP A 57 10.05 3.50 -12.50
N LEU A 58 11.18 4.09 -12.13
CA LEU A 58 11.90 3.75 -10.92
C LEU A 58 11.67 4.79 -9.82
N THR A 59 11.42 4.33 -8.61
CA THR A 59 11.35 5.21 -7.44
C THR A 59 12.69 5.87 -7.17
N MET A 60 12.62 7.14 -6.83
CA MET A 60 13.74 7.88 -6.27
C MET A 60 13.60 7.96 -4.75
N LYS A 61 14.66 8.40 -4.07
CA LYS A 61 14.57 8.70 -2.65
C LYS A 61 13.44 9.72 -2.38
N PRO A 62 12.60 9.50 -1.35
CA PRO A 62 11.57 10.47 -0.97
C PRO A 62 12.16 11.87 -0.75
N ASP A 63 11.58 12.87 -1.39
CA ASP A 63 12.00 14.28 -1.29
C ASP A 63 11.53 14.96 -0.01
N THR A 64 10.54 14.40 0.65
CA THR A 64 9.99 14.89 1.91
C THR A 64 9.84 13.78 2.93
N HIS A 65 10.00 14.14 4.20
CA HIS A 65 9.71 13.25 5.34
C HIS A 65 8.24 13.28 5.75
N VAL A 66 7.43 14.17 5.16
CA VAL A 66 6.01 14.30 5.49
C VAL A 66 5.21 13.15 4.87
N MET A 67 4.28 12.60 5.65
CA MET A 67 3.32 11.57 5.25
C MET A 67 1.91 12.12 5.37
N GLY A 68 1.13 12.03 4.32
CA GLY A 68 -0.31 12.28 4.34
C GLY A 68 -1.08 11.11 4.91
N PHE A 69 -2.27 11.38 5.41
CA PHE A 69 -3.17 10.39 5.97
C PHE A 69 -4.62 10.66 5.60
N MET A 70 -5.32 9.62 5.22
CA MET A 70 -6.76 9.62 5.01
C MET A 70 -7.44 8.79 6.11
N GLY A 71 -8.28 9.44 6.90
CA GLY A 71 -8.98 8.85 8.03
C GLY A 71 -9.24 9.89 9.13
N GLU A 72 -9.74 9.44 10.27
CA GLU A 72 -9.79 10.26 11.48
C GLU A 72 -8.37 10.43 12.06
N PHE A 73 -8.19 11.39 12.98
CA PHE A 73 -6.88 11.60 13.59
C PHE A 73 -6.44 10.37 14.40
N PRO A 74 -5.24 9.79 14.13
CA PRO A 74 -4.75 8.63 14.86
C PRO A 74 -4.46 8.97 16.34
N CYS A 75 -4.91 8.11 17.22
CA CYS A 75 -4.83 8.27 18.66
C CYS A 75 -4.08 7.12 19.33
N ASN A 76 -3.63 7.39 20.54
CA ASN A 76 -3.17 6.37 21.47
C ASN A 76 -4.35 5.47 21.90
N LYS A 77 -4.07 4.36 22.55
CA LYS A 77 -5.10 3.41 23.03
C LYS A 77 -6.11 4.01 24.02
N ASP A 78 -5.75 5.11 24.69
CA ASP A 78 -6.61 5.87 25.60
C ASP A 78 -7.48 6.91 24.89
N GLY A 79 -7.37 7.06 23.57
CA GLY A 79 -8.09 8.03 22.76
C GLY A 79 -7.40 9.40 22.65
N SER A 80 -6.26 9.62 23.31
CA SER A 80 -5.48 10.85 23.16
C SER A 80 -4.77 10.89 21.80
N GLN A 81 -4.71 12.04 21.17
CA GLN A 81 -4.08 12.21 19.84
C GLN A 81 -2.58 11.94 19.86
N ILE A 82 -2.03 11.34 18.81
CA ILE A 82 -0.59 11.14 18.63
C ILE A 82 0.03 12.47 18.12
N THR A 83 0.14 13.45 19.02
CA THR A 83 0.59 14.80 18.67
C THR A 83 2.08 14.88 18.31
N ALA A 84 2.88 13.90 18.73
CA ALA A 84 4.33 13.86 18.50
C ALA A 84 4.72 13.91 17.02
N ILE A 85 3.85 13.47 16.12
CA ILE A 85 4.07 13.48 14.66
C ILE A 85 3.15 14.44 13.93
N GLN A 86 2.27 15.16 14.62
CA GLN A 86 1.31 16.08 13.98
C GLN A 86 2.04 17.18 13.20
N HIS A 87 1.58 17.42 11.97
CA HIS A 87 2.13 18.50 11.13
C HIS A 87 1.04 19.47 10.69
N SER A 88 0.05 19.04 9.89
CA SER A 88 -1.07 19.88 9.45
C SER A 88 -2.32 19.07 9.11
N SER A 89 -3.43 19.77 8.89
CA SER A 89 -4.73 19.19 8.52
C SER A 89 -5.24 19.84 7.23
N PRO A 90 -4.66 19.50 6.07
CA PRO A 90 -4.99 20.15 4.81
C PRO A 90 -6.40 19.86 4.32
N ASN A 91 -6.99 18.73 4.67
CA ASN A 91 -8.31 18.25 4.30
C ASN A 91 -8.65 18.50 2.83
N ARG A 92 -7.79 18.05 1.92
CA ARG A 92 -7.92 18.28 0.48
C ARG A 92 -7.95 16.98 -0.31
N GLN A 93 -8.73 16.97 -1.37
CA GLN A 93 -8.70 15.89 -2.35
C GLN A 93 -7.42 15.98 -3.19
N ILE A 94 -6.70 14.86 -3.31
CA ILE A 94 -5.46 14.75 -4.08
C ILE A 94 -5.64 13.89 -5.34
N ALA A 95 -6.62 13.00 -5.32
CA ALA A 95 -7.04 12.20 -6.45
C ALA A 95 -8.50 11.78 -6.26
N ASP A 96 -9.14 11.21 -7.28
CA ASP A 96 -10.49 10.72 -7.16
C ASP A 96 -10.60 9.65 -6.07
N GLY A 97 -11.51 9.87 -5.10
CA GLY A 97 -11.70 9.01 -3.92
C GLY A 97 -10.57 9.04 -2.88
N ILE A 98 -9.56 9.94 -3.02
CA ILE A 98 -8.44 10.06 -2.07
C ILE A 98 -8.40 11.47 -1.49
N ILE A 99 -8.75 11.58 -0.22
CA ILE A 99 -8.75 12.83 0.56
C ILE A 99 -7.61 12.74 1.59
N MET A 100 -6.71 13.70 1.56
CA MET A 100 -5.68 13.85 2.58
C MET A 100 -6.23 14.72 3.72
N ASN A 101 -6.66 14.09 4.81
CA ASN A 101 -7.23 14.78 5.96
C ASN A 101 -6.13 15.40 6.82
N TYR A 102 -5.04 14.65 7.04
CA TYR A 102 -3.93 15.07 7.91
C TYR A 102 -2.60 14.85 7.22
N THR A 103 -1.59 15.56 7.69
CA THR A 103 -0.18 15.27 7.41
C THR A 103 0.59 15.09 8.70
N PHE A 104 1.54 14.19 8.68
CA PHE A 104 2.41 13.87 9.79
C PHE A 104 3.86 14.08 9.43
N SER A 105 4.67 14.48 10.40
CA SER A 105 6.09 14.74 10.24
C SER A 105 6.88 13.88 11.22
N ASN A 106 7.63 12.94 10.68
CA ASN A 106 8.63 12.16 11.41
C ASN A 106 9.92 12.16 10.59
N LYS A 107 10.95 12.85 11.08
CA LYS A 107 12.20 13.04 10.35
C LYS A 107 13.34 12.27 11.03
N PRO A 108 13.71 11.07 10.53
CA PRO A 108 14.91 10.37 10.99
C PRO A 108 16.17 11.23 10.74
N LYS A 109 17.20 11.07 11.57
CA LYS A 109 18.46 11.85 11.45
C LYS A 109 19.09 11.77 10.06
N THR A 110 19.02 10.60 9.41
CA THR A 110 19.55 10.34 8.06
C THR A 110 18.51 10.54 6.93
N GLY A 111 17.29 10.94 7.28
CA GLY A 111 16.15 10.92 6.36
C GLY A 111 15.69 9.51 6.03
N TYR A 112 14.75 9.39 5.09
CA TYR A 112 14.28 8.10 4.59
C TYR A 112 15.15 7.64 3.41
N ASN A 113 15.56 6.38 3.40
CA ASN A 113 16.39 5.82 2.33
C ASN A 113 15.56 5.60 1.05
N ASP A 114 14.33 5.11 1.22
CA ASP A 114 13.40 4.73 0.17
C ASP A 114 11.95 4.80 0.69
N TYR A 115 10.97 4.49 -0.16
CA TYR A 115 9.55 4.48 0.22
C TYR A 115 9.20 3.32 1.14
N TYR A 116 9.87 2.18 1.05
CA TYR A 116 9.68 1.07 1.98
C TYR A 116 10.01 1.51 3.43
N HIS A 117 11.18 2.12 3.64
CA HIS A 117 11.57 2.65 4.94
C HIS A 117 10.59 3.70 5.46
N LYS A 118 10.16 4.62 4.59
CA LYS A 118 9.21 5.67 4.97
C LYS A 118 7.85 5.10 5.37
N VAL A 119 7.26 4.23 4.56
CA VAL A 119 5.96 3.60 4.81
C VAL A 119 5.97 2.79 6.10
N THR A 120 6.95 1.90 6.25
CA THR A 120 7.02 1.01 7.42
C THR A 120 7.21 1.76 8.73
N GLN A 121 7.95 2.87 8.73
CA GLN A 121 8.10 3.71 9.92
C GLN A 121 6.79 4.40 10.31
N TYR A 122 6.06 4.99 9.36
CA TYR A 122 4.78 5.62 9.65
C TYR A 122 3.71 4.60 10.02
N GLU A 123 3.67 3.47 9.32
CA GLU A 123 2.77 2.36 9.66
C GLU A 123 3.00 1.91 11.10
N LYS A 124 4.24 1.67 11.50
CA LYS A 124 4.60 1.27 12.87
C LYS A 124 4.12 2.27 13.92
N ILE A 125 4.29 3.58 13.68
CA ILE A 125 3.87 4.62 14.62
C ILE A 125 2.35 4.67 14.75
N ILE A 126 1.64 4.68 13.62
CA ILE A 126 0.19 4.88 13.57
C ILE A 126 -0.56 3.62 14.01
N SER A 127 -0.07 2.44 13.65
CA SER A 127 -0.75 1.17 13.97
C SER A 127 -0.43 0.61 15.35
N ALA A 128 0.57 1.13 16.05
CA ALA A 128 1.03 0.60 17.33
C ALA A 128 -0.10 0.48 18.36
N SER A 129 -0.93 1.51 18.49
CA SER A 129 -2.06 1.52 19.43
C SER A 129 -3.13 0.50 19.04
N ALA A 130 -3.49 0.41 17.76
CA ALA A 130 -4.45 -0.56 17.26
C ALA A 130 -3.98 -1.99 17.50
N LYS A 131 -2.74 -2.31 17.15
CA LYS A 131 -2.11 -3.62 17.37
C LYS A 131 -1.98 -3.98 18.86
N SER A 132 -1.90 -2.99 19.75
CA SER A 132 -1.89 -3.23 21.20
C SER A 132 -3.26 -3.56 21.79
N ILE A 133 -4.33 -3.11 21.13
CA ILE A 133 -5.73 -3.42 21.51
C ILE A 133 -6.14 -4.77 20.93
N ASP A 134 -5.87 -4.96 19.64
CA ASP A 134 -6.20 -6.18 18.91
C ASP A 134 -4.98 -6.65 18.11
N ARG A 135 -4.41 -7.79 18.51
CA ARG A 135 -3.23 -8.38 17.86
C ARG A 135 -3.50 -8.96 16.47
N THR A 136 -4.77 -9.10 16.10
CA THR A 136 -5.15 -9.66 14.80
C THR A 136 -5.17 -8.61 13.69
N VAL A 137 -5.21 -7.31 14.05
CA VAL A 137 -5.22 -6.25 13.04
C VAL A 137 -3.85 -6.05 12.42
N THR A 138 -3.84 -5.89 11.11
CA THR A 138 -2.61 -5.74 10.32
C THR A 138 -2.83 -4.86 9.11
N SER A 139 -1.77 -4.18 8.67
CA SER A 139 -1.71 -3.49 7.36
C SER A 139 -1.35 -4.44 6.22
N GLN A 140 -0.90 -5.65 6.55
CA GLN A 140 -0.45 -6.67 5.60
C GLN A 140 -1.61 -7.60 5.28
N THR A 141 -2.47 -7.18 4.38
CA THR A 141 -3.69 -7.90 4.00
C THR A 141 -3.41 -9.03 3.02
N PHE A 142 -2.25 -9.00 2.34
CA PHE A 142 -1.93 -9.87 1.21
C PHE A 142 -3.03 -9.87 0.14
N LYS A 143 -3.79 -8.76 0.07
CA LYS A 143 -4.82 -8.61 -0.94
C LYS A 143 -4.15 -8.54 -2.31
N VAL A 144 -4.65 -9.37 -3.21
CA VAL A 144 -4.23 -9.35 -4.62
C VAL A 144 -4.68 -8.01 -5.20
N LEU A 145 -3.76 -7.28 -5.85
CA LEU A 145 -4.13 -6.14 -6.67
C LEU A 145 -5.00 -6.67 -7.81
N GLU A 146 -6.30 -6.42 -7.73
CA GLU A 146 -7.23 -6.80 -8.78
C GLU A 146 -6.81 -6.05 -10.06
N CYS A 147 -6.29 -6.79 -11.05
CA CYS A 147 -6.39 -6.35 -12.42
C CYS A 147 -7.87 -6.22 -12.73
N ASN A 148 -8.30 -5.17 -13.42
CA ASN A 148 -9.67 -5.05 -13.91
C ASN A 148 -10.12 -6.41 -14.40
N GLU A 149 -11.30 -6.88 -13.97
CA GLU A 149 -11.84 -8.22 -14.31
C GLU A 149 -11.78 -8.50 -15.81
N ASP A 150 -11.88 -7.44 -16.63
CA ASP A 150 -11.74 -7.49 -18.09
C ASP A 150 -10.33 -7.84 -18.58
N GLU A 151 -9.32 -7.86 -17.71
CA GLU A 151 -7.93 -8.18 -18.07
C GLU A 151 -7.45 -9.55 -17.57
N SER A 152 -8.21 -10.24 -16.74
CA SER A 152 -7.86 -11.57 -16.26
C SER A 152 -8.23 -12.65 -17.27
N VAL A 153 -7.28 -13.57 -17.54
CA VAL A 153 -7.53 -14.80 -18.32
C VAL A 153 -7.99 -15.95 -17.41
N PHE A 154 -8.04 -15.75 -16.12
CA PHE A 154 -8.41 -16.74 -15.12
C PHE A 154 -9.85 -16.58 -14.69
N LEU A 155 -10.57 -17.72 -14.53
CA LEU A 155 -11.92 -17.76 -13.95
C LEU A 155 -11.93 -17.58 -12.43
N TYR A 156 -10.78 -17.78 -11.78
CA TYR A 156 -10.61 -17.69 -10.33
C TYR A 156 -9.53 -16.65 -9.99
N THR A 157 -9.59 -16.10 -8.80
CA THR A 157 -8.59 -15.16 -8.29
C THR A 157 -7.20 -15.80 -8.28
N ASP A 158 -6.30 -15.28 -9.12
CA ASP A 158 -4.91 -15.73 -9.21
C ASP A 158 -4.02 -14.98 -8.21
N SER A 159 -3.96 -15.48 -7.00
CA SER A 159 -3.12 -14.91 -5.94
C SER A 159 -1.62 -15.13 -6.16
N ASN A 160 -1.26 -16.21 -6.81
CA ASN A 160 0.16 -16.57 -7.02
C ASN A 160 0.80 -15.72 -8.11
N SER A 161 0.14 -15.55 -9.25
CA SER A 161 0.65 -14.69 -10.33
C SER A 161 0.75 -13.24 -9.91
N SER A 162 -0.18 -12.74 -9.08
CA SER A 162 -0.09 -11.39 -8.52
C SER A 162 1.09 -11.23 -7.58
N ARG A 163 1.34 -12.19 -6.68
CA ARG A 163 2.50 -12.19 -5.77
C ARG A 163 3.82 -12.30 -6.52
N ALA A 164 3.88 -13.14 -7.53
CA ALA A 164 5.06 -13.31 -8.37
C ALA A 164 5.25 -12.21 -9.43
N ASN A 165 4.32 -11.24 -9.51
CA ASN A 165 4.33 -10.15 -10.50
C ASN A 165 4.37 -10.63 -11.96
N ILE A 166 3.78 -11.76 -12.26
CA ILE A 166 3.75 -12.35 -13.62
C ILE A 166 2.42 -12.12 -14.36
N ASN A 167 1.52 -11.30 -13.82
CA ASN A 167 0.22 -10.99 -14.44
C ASN A 167 0.36 -10.47 -15.88
N ASN A 168 1.40 -9.68 -16.16
CA ASN A 168 1.67 -9.20 -17.53
C ASN A 168 1.98 -10.35 -18.52
N LEU A 169 2.53 -11.46 -18.03
CA LEU A 169 2.76 -12.64 -18.85
C LEU A 169 1.44 -13.37 -19.12
N ASN A 170 0.58 -13.46 -18.11
CA ASN A 170 -0.74 -14.05 -18.23
C ASN A 170 -1.62 -13.30 -19.25
N GLY A 171 -1.49 -11.99 -19.34
CA GLY A 171 -2.18 -11.15 -20.31
C GLY A 171 -1.89 -11.54 -21.77
N LYS A 172 -0.74 -12.19 -22.06
CA LYS A 172 -0.40 -12.68 -23.39
C LYS A 172 -1.28 -13.84 -23.86
N PHE A 173 -1.95 -14.53 -22.92
CA PHE A 173 -2.88 -15.62 -23.23
C PHE A 173 -4.29 -15.15 -23.58
N ARG A 174 -4.55 -13.84 -23.41
CA ARG A 174 -5.86 -13.26 -23.73
C ARG A 174 -6.27 -13.53 -25.18
N GLY A 175 -7.47 -14.09 -25.35
CA GLY A 175 -8.02 -14.43 -26.68
C GLY A 175 -7.36 -15.63 -27.36
N GLN A 176 -6.40 -16.30 -26.72
CA GLN A 176 -5.81 -17.52 -27.24
C GLN A 176 -6.59 -18.76 -26.78
N LYS A 177 -6.69 -19.76 -27.67
CA LYS A 177 -7.18 -21.09 -27.33
C LYS A 177 -5.98 -21.97 -27.05
N ILE A 178 -5.82 -22.40 -25.79
CA ILE A 178 -4.67 -23.19 -25.35
C ILE A 178 -5.15 -24.62 -25.06
N GLY A 179 -4.58 -25.60 -25.74
CA GLY A 179 -4.78 -27.02 -25.47
C GLY A 179 -3.65 -27.55 -24.57
N ILE A 180 -3.99 -28.21 -23.47
CA ILE A 180 -3.02 -28.86 -22.57
C ILE A 180 -3.21 -30.36 -22.71
N ILE A 181 -2.14 -31.08 -23.08
CA ILE A 181 -2.12 -32.54 -23.24
C ILE A 181 -1.20 -33.11 -22.17
N GLY A 182 -1.68 -34.12 -21.42
CA GLY A 182 -0.87 -34.81 -20.41
C GLY A 182 -0.86 -34.14 -19.04
N LEU A 183 -2.02 -34.02 -18.43
CA LEU A 183 -2.20 -33.49 -17.05
C LEU A 183 -1.85 -34.54 -15.98
N GLY A 184 -0.81 -35.33 -16.14
CA GLY A 184 -0.37 -36.32 -15.15
C GLY A 184 0.82 -35.79 -14.31
N GLY A 185 0.83 -36.01 -13.02
CA GLY A 185 1.93 -35.62 -12.13
C GLY A 185 2.06 -34.12 -11.96
N THR A 186 3.00 -33.48 -12.60
CA THR A 186 3.27 -32.02 -12.50
C THR A 186 2.39 -31.16 -13.40
N GLY A 187 1.49 -31.75 -14.19
CA GLY A 187 0.59 -31.03 -15.12
C GLY A 187 -0.80 -30.69 -14.54
N SER A 188 -1.04 -30.95 -13.27
CA SER A 188 -2.30 -30.63 -12.54
C SER A 188 -2.17 -29.35 -11.73
#